data_5453a5dc41ad2a46225961dabed91d32
#
_entry.id   5453a5dc41ad2a46225961dabed91d32
#
_cell.length_a   1.000
_cell.length_b   1.000
_cell.length_c   1.000
_cell.angle_alpha   90.00
_cell.angle_beta   90.00
_cell.angle_gamma   90.00
#
_symmetry.space_group_name_H-M   'P 1'
#
loop_
_entity.id
_entity.type
_entity.pdbx_description
1 polymer ?
#
loop_
_entity_poly.entity_id
_entity_poly.type
_entity_poly.pdbx_seq_one_letter_code
_entity_poly.pdbx_strand_id
1 'polypeptide(L)'
;MNERDLTSPASTTDPAATSMKKTSRTRTGMAFLGIAGLLTLAACGSDGGGGAAEETGAQETSAAASSASSEPVATTTVQNAEGEDLGTVEFSPAEDDDQAMVVSAELSGLEPGYYGLHVHANGVCEAESSAPDDPSETGAFLSAGGHLGGDDARHPEHAGDLPALLVMESGEAKLTFQTDRLTTENLMDDNGSALMIHSGPDNYANIPERYAATGPDEDTQSTGDAGSRLACGVIE
;
A
#
# COMPACT_ATOMS: atom_id res chain seq x y z
N MET A 1 10.36 -2.00 66.21
CA MET A 1 11.05 -3.27 66.54
C MET A 1 10.40 -4.35 65.67
N ASN A 2 11.03 -4.70 64.63
CA ASN A 2 11.37 -5.99 64.05
C ASN A 2 11.73 -5.83 62.58
N GLU A 3 13.02 -5.71 62.37
CA GLU A 3 13.69 -5.97 61.09
C GLU A 3 13.57 -7.47 60.77
N ARG A 4 13.25 -7.82 59.54
CA ARG A 4 13.63 -9.10 58.96
C ARG A 4 14.19 -8.88 57.58
N ASP A 5 15.47 -8.86 57.53
CA ASP A 5 16.40 -9.13 56.48
C ASP A 5 16.07 -10.49 55.80
N LEU A 6 15.89 -10.54 54.47
CA LEU A 6 15.91 -11.75 53.69
C LEU A 6 16.68 -11.50 52.40
N THR A 7 17.97 -11.75 52.49
CA THR A 7 18.91 -11.94 51.40
C THR A 7 18.43 -13.03 50.42
N SER A 8 18.33 -12.71 49.15
CA SER A 8 18.10 -13.65 48.06
C SER A 8 19.41 -13.91 47.31
N PRO A 9 19.79 -15.17 47.04
CA PRO A 9 20.99 -15.47 46.29
C PRO A 9 20.74 -15.42 44.78
N ALA A 10 21.67 -14.81 44.06
CA ALA A 10 21.80 -14.83 42.61
C ALA A 10 22.04 -16.26 42.12
N SER A 11 21.28 -16.67 41.11
CA SER A 11 21.53 -17.89 40.31
C SER A 11 21.92 -17.48 38.92
N THR A 12 23.21 -17.56 38.63
CA THR A 12 23.82 -17.51 37.32
C THR A 12 23.71 -18.87 36.64
N THR A 13 22.98 -18.97 35.54
CA THR A 13 23.10 -20.07 34.61
C THR A 13 23.27 -19.52 33.20
N ASP A 14 24.46 -19.70 32.70
CA ASP A 14 24.92 -19.43 31.35
C ASP A 14 24.48 -20.61 30.44
N PRO A 15 23.82 -20.41 29.31
CA PRO A 15 23.67 -21.47 28.32
C PRO A 15 24.60 -21.26 27.14
N ALA A 16 25.44 -22.21 26.97
CA ALA A 16 26.35 -22.57 25.89
C ALA A 16 25.95 -22.08 24.49
N ALA A 17 26.92 -21.40 23.87
CA ALA A 17 26.95 -21.09 22.45
C ALA A 17 27.03 -22.36 21.60
N THR A 18 25.98 -22.67 20.87
CA THR A 18 25.99 -23.74 19.85
C THR A 18 26.42 -23.14 18.50
N SER A 19 27.64 -23.48 18.10
CA SER A 19 28.25 -23.14 16.82
C SER A 19 27.49 -23.82 15.67
N MET A 20 26.80 -23.09 14.82
CA MET A 20 26.24 -23.61 13.57
C MET A 20 27.28 -23.61 12.46
N LYS A 21 27.66 -24.82 12.02
CA LYS A 21 28.49 -25.07 10.85
C LYS A 21 27.82 -24.58 9.57
N LYS A 22 28.49 -23.65 8.91
CA LYS A 22 28.13 -23.10 7.59
C LYS A 22 28.51 -24.14 6.52
N THR A 23 27.54 -24.85 5.95
CA THR A 23 27.74 -25.72 4.78
C THR A 23 27.68 -24.88 3.51
N SER A 24 28.84 -24.76 2.86
CA SER A 24 28.99 -24.19 1.52
C SER A 24 28.45 -25.19 0.48
N ARG A 25 27.44 -24.82 -0.28
CA ARG A 25 27.00 -25.56 -1.47
C ARG A 25 27.66 -24.97 -2.71
N THR A 26 28.58 -25.72 -3.27
CA THR A 26 29.20 -25.49 -4.57
C THR A 26 28.14 -25.62 -5.67
N ARG A 27 27.92 -24.57 -6.45
CA ARG A 27 27.10 -24.63 -7.65
C ARG A 27 27.96 -25.10 -8.82
N THR A 28 27.68 -26.29 -9.34
CA THR A 28 28.21 -26.83 -10.58
C THR A 28 27.54 -26.10 -11.74
N GLY A 29 28.34 -25.42 -12.57
CA GLY A 29 27.89 -24.77 -13.80
C GLY A 29 27.61 -25.81 -14.88
N MET A 30 26.43 -25.67 -15.52
CA MET A 30 26.10 -26.39 -16.75
C MET A 30 26.24 -25.43 -17.92
N ALA A 31 27.21 -25.71 -18.78
CA ALA A 31 27.40 -25.03 -20.05
C ALA A 31 26.41 -25.59 -21.07
N PHE A 32 25.61 -24.72 -21.70
CA PHE A 32 24.82 -25.07 -22.87
C PHE A 32 25.52 -24.58 -24.14
N LEU A 33 25.83 -25.52 -25.00
CA LEU A 33 26.36 -25.32 -26.35
C LEU A 33 25.28 -24.67 -27.25
N GLY A 34 25.69 -23.67 -28.00
CA GLY A 34 24.86 -23.00 -29.00
C GLY A 34 24.66 -23.87 -30.25
N ILE A 35 23.47 -23.78 -30.80
CA ILE A 35 23.16 -24.24 -32.16
C ILE A 35 22.82 -23.00 -33.00
N ALA A 36 23.73 -22.72 -33.96
CA ALA A 36 23.52 -21.73 -34.99
C ALA A 36 22.60 -22.31 -36.10
N GLY A 37 21.42 -21.73 -36.26
CA GLY A 37 20.52 -22.01 -37.39
C GLY A 37 20.62 -20.92 -38.44
N LEU A 38 21.23 -21.25 -39.60
CA LEU A 38 21.18 -20.43 -40.84
C LEU A 38 19.77 -20.55 -41.44
N LEU A 39 19.10 -19.41 -41.66
CA LEU A 39 17.93 -19.32 -42.55
C LEU A 39 18.33 -18.58 -43.81
N THR A 40 18.24 -19.28 -44.93
CA THR A 40 18.50 -18.84 -46.28
C THR A 40 17.34 -17.99 -46.81
N LEU A 41 17.68 -16.82 -47.35
CA LEU A 41 16.78 -16.03 -48.19
C LEU A 41 16.63 -16.71 -49.56
N ALA A 42 15.39 -16.93 -49.98
CA ALA A 42 15.05 -17.21 -51.37
C ALA A 42 14.34 -15.99 -51.94
N ALA A 43 15.00 -15.29 -52.82
CA ALA A 43 14.43 -14.29 -53.71
C ALA A 43 13.92 -14.99 -54.96
N CYS A 44 12.69 -14.76 -55.36
CA CYS A 44 12.22 -14.97 -56.73
C CYS A 44 11.39 -13.77 -57.16
N GLY A 45 11.92 -13.05 -58.11
CA GLY A 45 11.20 -12.02 -58.84
C GLY A 45 10.34 -12.60 -59.95
N SER A 46 9.36 -11.87 -60.40
CA SER A 46 9.06 -11.54 -61.82
C SER A 46 7.70 -10.87 -61.97
N ASP A 47 7.82 -9.70 -62.55
CA ASP A 47 6.99 -9.10 -63.67
C ASP A 47 5.47 -8.95 -63.53
N GLY A 48 5.09 -7.69 -63.74
CA GLY A 48 4.08 -7.30 -64.71
C GLY A 48 2.72 -6.87 -64.17
N GLY A 49 2.38 -5.59 -64.31
CA GLY A 49 1.01 -5.16 -64.42
C GLY A 49 0.62 -3.94 -63.60
N GLY A 50 0.52 -2.79 -64.28
CA GLY A 50 0.09 -1.53 -63.65
C GLY A 50 -1.36 -1.57 -63.15
N GLY A 51 -1.59 -0.96 -62.08
CA GLY A 51 -2.87 -0.66 -61.48
C GLY A 51 -2.67 0.38 -60.39
N ALA A 52 -3.14 1.59 -60.68
CA ALA A 52 -3.23 2.64 -59.67
C ALA A 52 -4.16 2.15 -58.56
N ALA A 53 -3.61 1.95 -57.39
CA ALA A 53 -4.37 1.75 -56.17
C ALA A 53 -4.06 2.91 -55.23
N GLU A 54 -5.12 3.62 -54.87
CA GLU A 54 -5.18 4.68 -53.91
C GLU A 54 -4.52 4.21 -52.59
N GLU A 55 -3.56 5.02 -52.12
CA GLU A 55 -3.06 4.94 -50.77
C GLU A 55 -4.20 5.34 -49.78
N THR A 56 -4.97 4.35 -49.34
CA THR A 56 -5.74 4.52 -48.11
C THR A 56 -4.74 4.44 -46.95
N GLY A 57 -4.27 5.60 -46.53
CA GLY A 57 -3.56 5.74 -45.28
C GLY A 57 -4.39 5.12 -44.16
N ALA A 58 -3.95 3.97 -43.68
CA ALA A 58 -4.42 3.45 -42.39
C ALA A 58 -3.97 4.45 -41.34
N GLN A 59 -4.87 5.36 -41.02
CA GLN A 59 -4.74 6.22 -39.85
C GLN A 59 -4.91 5.30 -38.63
N GLU A 60 -3.80 4.87 -38.07
CA GLU A 60 -3.81 4.29 -36.71
C GLU A 60 -4.35 5.39 -35.78
N THR A 61 -5.66 5.37 -35.61
CA THR A 61 -6.26 6.05 -34.46
C THR A 61 -5.77 5.31 -33.22
N SER A 62 -4.66 5.81 -32.66
CA SER A 62 -4.34 5.57 -31.28
C SER A 62 -5.53 6.10 -30.48
N ALA A 63 -6.47 5.20 -30.19
CA ALA A 63 -7.46 5.45 -29.15
C ALA A 63 -6.69 5.51 -27.84
N ALA A 64 -6.25 6.73 -27.47
CA ALA A 64 -6.04 7.03 -26.09
C ALA A 64 -7.39 6.68 -25.43
N ALA A 65 -7.43 5.60 -24.67
CA ALA A 65 -8.51 5.34 -23.76
C ALA A 65 -8.49 6.53 -22.78
N SER A 66 -9.28 7.54 -23.11
CA SER A 66 -9.75 8.51 -22.13
C SER A 66 -10.64 7.68 -21.22
N SER A 67 -10.09 7.24 -20.11
CA SER A 67 -10.90 6.87 -18.96
C SER A 67 -11.67 8.16 -18.64
N ALA A 68 -12.93 8.21 -19.04
CA ALA A 68 -13.87 9.20 -18.56
C ALA A 68 -14.03 8.86 -17.07
N SER A 69 -13.19 9.45 -16.20
CA SER A 69 -13.43 9.39 -14.78
C SER A 69 -14.65 10.28 -14.52
N SER A 70 -15.65 9.73 -13.85
CA SER A 70 -16.70 10.53 -13.22
C SER A 70 -16.00 11.63 -12.36
N GLU A 71 -16.60 12.81 -12.26
CA GLU A 71 -16.03 13.85 -11.38
C GLU A 71 -15.87 13.28 -9.96
N PRO A 72 -14.75 13.55 -9.27
CA PRO A 72 -14.56 13.08 -7.91
C PRO A 72 -15.64 13.65 -6.98
N VAL A 73 -16.15 12.80 -6.10
CA VAL A 73 -17.12 13.20 -5.05
C VAL A 73 -16.41 13.66 -3.79
N ALA A 74 -15.15 13.29 -3.63
CA ALA A 74 -14.28 13.73 -2.56
C ALA A 74 -12.82 13.74 -3.02
N THR A 75 -12.01 14.59 -2.42
CA THR A 75 -10.58 14.72 -2.69
C THR A 75 -9.81 14.93 -1.40
N THR A 76 -8.51 14.70 -1.43
CA THR A 76 -7.64 15.07 -0.33
C THR A 76 -6.24 15.46 -0.83
N THR A 77 -5.65 16.46 -0.20
CA THR A 77 -4.22 16.77 -0.31
C THR A 77 -3.50 16.14 0.87
N VAL A 78 -2.57 15.24 0.58
CA VAL A 78 -1.81 14.51 1.60
C VAL A 78 -0.57 15.32 2.00
N GLN A 79 -0.37 15.53 3.29
CA GLN A 79 0.77 16.25 3.86
C GLN A 79 1.50 15.40 4.89
N ASN A 80 2.83 15.57 4.97
CA ASN A 80 3.61 15.00 6.07
C ASN A 80 3.47 15.83 7.37
N ALA A 81 4.10 15.39 8.46
CA ALA A 81 4.01 16.10 9.74
C ALA A 81 4.68 17.49 9.72
N GLU A 82 5.55 17.76 8.76
CA GLU A 82 6.20 19.06 8.54
C GLU A 82 5.31 20.02 7.72
N GLY A 83 4.17 19.53 7.19
CA GLY A 83 3.22 20.29 6.38
C GLY A 83 3.64 20.40 4.90
N GLU A 84 4.52 19.53 4.43
CA GLU A 84 4.89 19.46 3.02
C GLU A 84 3.85 18.65 2.24
N ASP A 85 3.37 19.20 1.11
CA ASP A 85 2.41 18.52 0.23
C ASP A 85 3.11 17.38 -0.51
N LEU A 86 2.55 16.17 -0.39
CA LEU A 86 3.03 14.97 -1.07
C LEU A 86 2.22 14.66 -2.34
N GLY A 87 1.05 15.26 -2.52
CA GLY A 87 0.17 15.07 -3.66
C GLY A 87 -1.29 14.91 -3.30
N THR A 88 -2.07 14.34 -4.21
CA THR A 88 -3.53 14.27 -4.09
C THR A 88 -4.06 12.86 -4.24
N VAL A 89 -5.20 12.61 -3.61
CA VAL A 89 -6.00 11.40 -3.80
C VAL A 89 -7.44 11.82 -4.09
N GLU A 90 -8.03 11.20 -5.11
CA GLU A 90 -9.37 11.45 -5.58
C GLU A 90 -10.24 10.21 -5.36
N PHE A 91 -11.50 10.44 -4.99
CA PHE A 91 -12.53 9.43 -4.78
C PHE A 91 -13.67 9.69 -5.74
N SER A 92 -13.93 8.79 -6.67
CA SER A 92 -14.94 8.92 -7.70
C SER A 92 -15.88 7.73 -7.70
N PRO A 93 -17.18 7.89 -7.97
CA PRO A 93 -18.06 6.76 -8.20
C PRO A 93 -17.57 5.93 -9.39
N ALA A 94 -17.65 4.60 -9.31
CA ALA A 94 -17.31 3.74 -10.45
C ALA A 94 -18.39 3.84 -11.53
N GLU A 95 -17.97 3.84 -12.81
CA GLU A 95 -18.90 4.01 -13.94
C GLU A 95 -19.88 2.84 -14.11
N ASP A 96 -19.42 1.63 -13.82
CA ASP A 96 -20.19 0.40 -14.03
C ASP A 96 -20.89 -0.13 -12.76
N ASP A 97 -20.63 0.48 -11.59
CA ASP A 97 -21.17 0.05 -10.32
C ASP A 97 -21.35 1.25 -9.38
N ASP A 98 -22.60 1.66 -9.18
CA ASP A 98 -22.98 2.79 -8.31
C ASP A 98 -22.77 2.54 -6.81
N GLN A 99 -22.39 1.30 -6.44
CA GLN A 99 -22.04 0.92 -5.08
C GLN A 99 -20.52 0.91 -4.84
N ALA A 100 -19.72 1.12 -5.89
CA ALA A 100 -18.28 1.06 -5.80
C ALA A 100 -17.64 2.45 -5.99
N MET A 101 -16.48 2.63 -5.36
CA MET A 101 -15.65 3.83 -5.41
C MET A 101 -14.34 3.52 -6.13
N VAL A 102 -13.94 4.37 -7.05
CA VAL A 102 -12.59 4.41 -7.63
C VAL A 102 -11.75 5.37 -6.80
N VAL A 103 -10.63 4.89 -6.29
CA VAL A 103 -9.64 5.70 -5.58
C VAL A 103 -8.42 5.85 -6.48
N SER A 104 -7.99 7.09 -6.70
CA SER A 104 -6.85 7.42 -7.54
C SER A 104 -5.87 8.30 -6.78
N ALA A 105 -4.66 7.80 -6.52
CA ALA A 105 -3.60 8.47 -5.79
C ALA A 105 -2.46 8.86 -6.75
N GLU A 106 -2.02 10.12 -6.67
CA GLU A 106 -0.82 10.63 -7.31
C GLU A 106 0.03 11.36 -6.27
N LEU A 107 1.10 10.71 -5.83
CA LEU A 107 1.92 11.17 -4.71
C LEU A 107 3.41 11.18 -5.09
N SER A 108 4.18 11.98 -4.37
CA SER A 108 5.63 12.09 -4.54
C SER A 108 6.30 12.55 -3.24
N GLY A 109 7.63 12.45 -3.18
CA GLY A 109 8.40 12.94 -2.02
C GLY A 109 8.56 11.92 -0.89
N LEU A 110 8.10 10.68 -1.09
CA LEU A 110 8.34 9.57 -0.17
C LEU A 110 9.59 8.78 -0.60
N GLU A 111 10.24 8.13 0.36
CA GLU A 111 11.32 7.18 0.05
C GLU A 111 10.77 5.95 -0.70
N PRO A 112 11.57 5.31 -1.58
CA PRO A 112 11.11 4.10 -2.28
C PRO A 112 10.74 2.97 -1.32
N GLY A 113 9.57 2.32 -1.54
CA GLY A 113 9.12 1.23 -0.68
C GLY A 113 7.63 0.95 -0.77
N TYR A 114 7.17 0.07 0.12
CA TYR A 114 5.74 -0.22 0.31
C TYR A 114 5.26 0.40 1.61
N TYR A 115 4.08 1.00 1.56
CA TYR A 115 3.47 1.72 2.66
C TYR A 115 2.03 1.27 2.86
N GLY A 116 1.59 1.10 4.11
CA GLY A 116 0.18 0.95 4.43
C GLY A 116 -0.58 2.22 4.06
N LEU A 117 -1.73 2.05 3.43
CA LEU A 117 -2.61 3.13 3.01
C LEU A 117 -4.01 2.85 3.57
N HIS A 118 -4.49 3.73 4.45
CA HIS A 118 -5.78 3.52 5.10
C HIS A 118 -6.61 4.80 5.13
N VAL A 119 -7.93 4.67 5.20
CA VAL A 119 -8.83 5.75 5.59
C VAL A 119 -9.12 5.62 7.08
N HIS A 120 -8.95 6.69 7.82
CA HIS A 120 -9.19 6.79 9.26
C HIS A 120 -10.52 7.47 9.55
N ALA A 121 -11.12 7.18 10.73
CA ALA A 121 -12.49 7.47 11.08
C ALA A 121 -12.79 8.92 11.50
N ASN A 122 -11.78 9.80 11.56
CA ASN A 122 -11.98 11.22 11.86
C ASN A 122 -11.28 12.10 10.82
N GLY A 123 -11.98 13.09 10.28
CA GLY A 123 -11.46 14.06 9.31
C GLY A 123 -10.53 15.10 9.93
N VAL A 124 -9.48 14.66 10.64
CA VAL A 124 -8.53 15.53 11.35
C VAL A 124 -7.10 15.05 11.12
N CYS A 125 -6.21 15.97 10.70
CA CYS A 125 -4.79 15.71 10.44
C CYS A 125 -3.90 16.66 11.25
N GLU A 126 -3.85 16.48 12.58
CA GLU A 126 -2.96 17.26 13.44
C GLU A 126 -1.59 16.59 13.55
N ALA A 127 -0.53 17.32 13.19
CA ALA A 127 0.85 16.81 13.16
C ALA A 127 1.34 16.29 14.51
N GLU A 128 0.86 16.85 15.63
CA GLU A 128 0.99 16.32 16.97
C GLU A 128 -0.37 16.35 17.65
N SER A 129 -0.85 15.21 18.10
CA SER A 129 -2.16 15.06 18.72
C SER A 129 -2.21 13.88 19.66
N SER A 130 -3.29 13.78 20.42
CA SER A 130 -3.57 12.61 21.25
C SER A 130 -4.53 11.67 20.53
N ALA A 131 -4.43 10.37 20.81
CA ALA A 131 -5.41 9.40 20.38
C ALA A 131 -6.78 9.69 21.03
N PRO A 132 -7.90 9.62 20.30
CA PRO A 132 -9.23 9.87 20.85
C PRO A 132 -9.59 8.92 22.01
N ASP A 133 -9.16 7.65 21.93
CA ASP A 133 -9.48 6.60 22.90
C ASP A 133 -8.51 6.56 24.07
N ASP A 134 -7.27 7.05 23.88
CA ASP A 134 -6.26 7.17 24.94
C ASP A 134 -5.53 8.53 24.86
N PRO A 135 -6.02 9.54 25.58
CA PRO A 135 -5.39 10.86 25.59
C PRO A 135 -3.95 10.90 26.15
N SER A 136 -3.46 9.82 26.73
CA SER A 136 -2.07 9.69 27.18
C SER A 136 -1.12 9.26 26.06
N GLU A 137 -1.65 8.68 24.99
CA GLU A 137 -0.93 8.38 23.78
C GLU A 137 -0.87 9.62 22.87
N THR A 138 0.34 10.08 22.57
CA THR A 138 0.58 11.26 21.73
C THR A 138 1.52 10.96 20.58
N GLY A 139 1.25 11.56 19.42
CA GLY A 139 2.07 11.37 18.23
C GLY A 139 1.46 12.03 16.99
N ALA A 140 2.09 11.79 15.85
CA ALA A 140 1.62 12.36 14.60
C ALA A 140 0.25 11.80 14.19
N PHE A 141 -0.69 12.70 13.90
CA PHE A 141 -2.00 12.40 13.32
C PHE A 141 -2.89 11.45 14.14
N LEU A 142 -2.63 11.29 15.46
CA LEU A 142 -3.41 10.37 16.29
C LEU A 142 -4.87 10.80 16.44
N SER A 143 -5.18 12.09 16.31
CA SER A 143 -6.56 12.61 16.30
C SER A 143 -7.44 12.05 15.17
N ALA A 144 -6.84 11.53 14.09
CA ALA A 144 -7.59 10.84 13.03
C ALA A 144 -8.27 9.53 13.49
N GLY A 145 -7.96 9.02 14.71
CA GLY A 145 -8.56 7.81 15.26
C GLY A 145 -8.05 6.52 14.63
N GLY A 146 -8.82 5.45 14.72
CA GLY A 146 -8.58 4.15 14.07
C GLY A 146 -9.01 4.11 12.61
N HIS A 147 -8.90 2.93 11.98
CA HIS A 147 -9.35 2.74 10.60
C HIS A 147 -10.86 2.93 10.50
N LEU A 148 -11.33 3.50 9.40
CA LEU A 148 -12.76 3.65 9.11
C LEU A 148 -13.42 2.26 9.07
N GLY A 149 -14.49 2.06 9.87
CA GLY A 149 -15.16 0.77 10.02
C GLY A 149 -14.44 -0.22 10.94
N GLY A 150 -13.46 0.23 11.74
CA GLY A 150 -12.71 -0.62 12.67
C GLY A 150 -13.55 -1.24 13.78
N ASP A 151 -14.66 -0.61 14.18
CA ASP A 151 -15.59 -1.14 15.17
C ASP A 151 -16.44 -2.32 14.66
N ASP A 152 -16.62 -2.41 13.35
CA ASP A 152 -17.50 -3.39 12.70
C ASP A 152 -16.78 -4.62 12.18
N ALA A 153 -15.47 -4.54 11.97
CA ALA A 153 -14.68 -5.58 11.34
C ALA A 153 -13.29 -5.69 11.98
N ARG A 154 -12.44 -6.54 11.40
CA ARG A 154 -11.02 -6.67 11.73
C ARG A 154 -10.20 -6.48 10.47
N HIS A 155 -9.00 -5.97 10.63
CA HIS A 155 -8.05 -5.86 9.54
C HIS A 155 -7.81 -7.23 8.86
N PRO A 156 -7.85 -7.33 7.54
CA PRO A 156 -7.95 -6.27 6.50
C PRO A 156 -9.40 -6.07 5.96
N GLU A 157 -10.41 -6.17 6.78
CA GLU A 157 -11.82 -6.09 6.37
C GLU A 157 -12.50 -4.77 6.79
N HIS A 158 -11.78 -3.81 7.39
CA HIS A 158 -12.30 -2.48 7.66
C HIS A 158 -12.67 -1.78 6.35
N ALA A 159 -13.63 -0.88 6.39
CA ALA A 159 -13.97 -0.08 5.21
C ALA A 159 -12.79 0.76 4.71
N GLY A 160 -11.97 1.22 5.64
CA GLY A 160 -10.78 2.03 5.36
C GLY A 160 -9.51 1.26 4.97
N ASP A 161 -9.52 -0.08 4.92
CA ASP A 161 -8.34 -0.85 4.54
C ASP A 161 -8.17 -0.87 3.01
N LEU A 162 -7.11 -0.23 2.53
CA LEU A 162 -6.83 -0.05 1.12
C LEU A 162 -5.62 -0.88 0.66
N PRO A 163 -5.43 -1.09 -0.65
CA PRO A 163 -4.20 -1.69 -1.16
C PRO A 163 -2.96 -0.86 -0.79
N ALA A 164 -1.87 -1.55 -0.44
CA ALA A 164 -0.62 -0.89 -0.11
C ALA A 164 -0.10 0.01 -1.24
N LEU A 165 0.42 1.17 -0.88
CA LEU A 165 1.03 2.12 -1.80
C LEU A 165 2.46 1.66 -2.14
N LEU A 166 2.79 1.57 -3.42
CA LEU A 166 4.15 1.39 -3.89
C LEU A 166 4.74 2.73 -4.30
N VAL A 167 5.81 3.15 -3.64
CA VAL A 167 6.65 4.28 -4.04
C VAL A 167 7.83 3.75 -4.85
N MET A 168 7.98 4.28 -6.06
CA MET A 168 9.04 3.89 -7.00
C MET A 168 10.40 4.48 -6.59
N GLU A 169 11.49 4.01 -7.20
CA GLU A 169 12.84 4.56 -7.01
C GLU A 169 12.96 6.06 -7.34
N SER A 170 12.01 6.62 -8.11
CA SER A 170 11.91 8.05 -8.39
C SER A 170 11.32 8.88 -7.24
N GLY A 171 10.77 8.24 -6.20
CA GLY A 171 9.98 8.89 -5.15
C GLY A 171 8.53 9.18 -5.55
N GLU A 172 8.10 8.75 -6.73
CA GLU A 172 6.72 8.88 -7.21
C GLU A 172 5.89 7.63 -6.87
N ALA A 173 4.62 7.83 -6.55
CA ALA A 173 3.66 6.76 -6.37
C ALA A 173 2.36 7.07 -7.11
N LYS A 174 1.87 6.09 -7.87
CA LYS A 174 0.57 6.14 -8.56
C LYS A 174 -0.17 4.85 -8.27
N LEU A 175 -1.40 4.98 -7.79
CA LEU A 175 -2.25 3.85 -7.46
C LEU A 175 -3.68 4.19 -7.86
N THR A 176 -4.31 3.33 -8.67
CA THR A 176 -5.74 3.43 -8.98
C THR A 176 -6.37 2.07 -8.77
N PHE A 177 -7.43 2.00 -8.01
CA PHE A 177 -8.18 0.77 -7.75
C PHE A 177 -9.66 1.08 -7.50
N GLN A 178 -10.48 0.04 -7.54
CA GLN A 178 -11.90 0.11 -7.23
C GLN A 178 -12.18 -0.68 -5.95
N THR A 179 -13.08 -0.16 -5.11
CA THR A 179 -13.52 -0.79 -3.86
C THR A 179 -15.01 -0.61 -3.66
N ASP A 180 -15.67 -1.61 -3.13
CA ASP A 180 -17.07 -1.60 -2.69
C ASP A 180 -17.23 -1.32 -1.18
N ARG A 181 -16.13 -1.04 -0.49
CA ARG A 181 -16.10 -0.77 0.96
C ARG A 181 -16.26 0.72 1.30
N LEU A 182 -15.80 1.60 0.40
CA LEU A 182 -15.94 3.03 0.55
C LEU A 182 -17.19 3.53 -0.17
N THR A 183 -17.94 4.38 0.52
CA THR A 183 -19.10 5.08 -0.01
C THR A 183 -18.99 6.57 0.33
N THR A 184 -19.68 7.42 -0.42
CA THR A 184 -19.74 8.86 -0.07
C THR A 184 -20.27 9.06 1.35
N GLU A 185 -21.21 8.21 1.81
CA GLU A 185 -21.82 8.31 3.13
C GLU A 185 -20.78 8.04 4.24
N ASN A 186 -19.96 6.99 4.11
CA ASN A 186 -18.97 6.67 5.16
C ASN A 186 -17.71 7.54 5.10
N LEU A 187 -17.37 8.11 3.92
CA LEU A 187 -16.25 9.06 3.79
C LEU A 187 -16.58 10.44 4.36
N MET A 188 -17.85 10.85 4.24
CA MET A 188 -18.33 12.21 4.51
C MET A 188 -19.38 12.22 5.63
N ASP A 189 -19.24 11.33 6.62
CA ASP A 189 -20.12 11.33 7.79
C ASP A 189 -19.88 12.56 8.70
N ASP A 190 -20.60 12.64 9.82
CA ASP A 190 -20.50 13.79 10.75
C ASP A 190 -19.11 13.97 11.37
N ASN A 191 -18.28 12.90 11.43
CA ASN A 191 -16.90 12.94 11.91
C ASN A 191 -15.92 13.29 10.78
N GLY A 192 -16.33 13.12 9.54
CA GLY A 192 -15.46 13.12 8.38
C GLY A 192 -14.47 11.95 8.39
N SER A 193 -13.55 11.94 7.45
CA SER A 193 -12.51 10.94 7.38
C SER A 193 -11.17 11.52 6.92
N ALA A 194 -10.08 10.78 7.14
CA ALA A 194 -8.75 11.18 6.72
C ALA A 194 -8.00 10.02 6.07
N LEU A 195 -7.36 10.30 4.95
CA LEU A 195 -6.43 9.35 4.34
C LEU A 195 -5.11 9.36 5.12
N MET A 196 -4.59 8.18 5.40
CA MET A 196 -3.36 7.99 6.16
C MET A 196 -2.36 7.15 5.36
N ILE A 197 -1.10 7.59 5.33
CA ILE A 197 0.04 6.81 4.86
C ILE A 197 0.85 6.41 6.09
N HIS A 198 1.09 5.11 6.24
CA HIS A 198 1.88 4.55 7.33
C HIS A 198 3.35 4.39 6.95
N SER A 199 4.24 4.22 7.94
CA SER A 199 5.70 4.20 7.72
C SER A 199 6.25 2.87 7.21
N GLY A 200 5.45 1.82 7.16
CA GLY A 200 5.83 0.49 6.72
C GLY A 200 4.75 -0.20 5.90
N PRO A 201 5.07 -1.37 5.35
CA PRO A 201 4.11 -2.16 4.60
C PRO A 201 3.05 -2.77 5.52
N ASP A 202 1.84 -2.81 5.03
CA ASP A 202 0.74 -3.53 5.65
C ASP A 202 0.91 -5.05 5.46
N ASN A 203 0.71 -5.83 6.52
CA ASN A 203 0.76 -7.30 6.46
C ASN A 203 -0.61 -7.96 6.22
N TYR A 204 -1.69 -7.17 6.17
CA TYR A 204 -3.08 -7.61 5.98
C TYR A 204 -3.53 -8.66 7.00
N ALA A 205 -3.01 -8.62 8.23
CA ALA A 205 -3.18 -9.62 9.27
C ALA A 205 -2.89 -11.07 8.80
N ASN A 206 -2.12 -11.21 7.72
CA ASN A 206 -1.76 -12.50 7.13
C ASN A 206 -0.54 -13.11 7.84
N ILE A 207 -0.72 -13.52 9.10
CA ILE A 207 0.32 -14.12 9.93
C ILE A 207 0.17 -15.65 9.92
N PRO A 208 1.03 -16.39 9.21
CA PRO A 208 1.00 -17.83 9.20
C PRO A 208 1.24 -18.44 10.59
N GLU A 209 0.53 -19.51 10.94
CA GLU A 209 0.65 -20.24 12.23
C GLU A 209 2.08 -20.65 12.58
N ARG A 210 2.98 -20.81 11.59
CA ARG A 210 4.41 -21.11 11.84
C ARG A 210 5.16 -19.96 12.50
N TYR A 211 4.64 -18.75 12.48
CA TYR A 211 5.20 -17.57 13.14
C TYR A 211 4.46 -17.22 14.43
N ALA A 212 3.13 -17.39 14.44
CA ALA A 212 2.29 -17.18 15.61
C ALA A 212 1.26 -18.31 15.69
N ALA A 213 1.43 -19.22 16.65
CA ALA A 213 0.58 -20.41 16.79
C ALA A 213 -0.91 -20.09 17.10
N THR A 214 -1.17 -18.90 17.62
CA THR A 214 -2.53 -18.40 17.93
C THR A 214 -3.13 -17.52 16.83
N GLY A 215 -2.43 -17.37 15.69
CA GLY A 215 -2.76 -16.41 14.65
C GLY A 215 -2.31 -14.98 14.99
N PRO A 216 -2.77 -13.98 14.22
CA PRO A 216 -2.47 -12.57 14.46
C PRO A 216 -3.01 -12.12 15.83
N ASP A 217 -2.26 -11.28 16.53
CA ASP A 217 -2.70 -10.66 17.78
C ASP A 217 -3.68 -9.50 17.51
N GLU A 218 -4.09 -8.81 18.59
CA GLU A 218 -5.08 -7.75 18.51
C GLU A 218 -4.54 -6.52 17.76
N ASP A 219 -3.28 -6.17 17.96
CA ASP A 219 -2.64 -5.05 17.26
C ASP A 219 -2.57 -5.31 15.75
N THR A 220 -2.11 -6.50 15.35
CA THR A 220 -2.12 -6.92 13.95
C THR A 220 -3.52 -6.88 13.33
N GLN A 221 -4.55 -7.32 14.10
CA GLN A 221 -5.94 -7.33 13.64
C GLN A 221 -6.59 -5.95 13.61
N SER A 222 -5.94 -4.93 14.16
CA SER A 222 -6.43 -3.55 14.16
C SER A 222 -5.70 -2.67 13.16
N THR A 223 -4.41 -2.95 12.87
CA THR A 223 -3.51 -2.01 12.18
C THR A 223 -2.77 -2.60 10.98
N GLY A 224 -2.79 -3.94 10.80
CA GLY A 224 -1.96 -4.62 9.81
C GLY A 224 -0.46 -4.43 10.03
N ASP A 225 -0.03 -4.03 11.24
CA ASP A 225 1.37 -3.73 11.61
C ASP A 225 2.05 -2.74 10.66
N ALA A 226 1.29 -1.84 10.05
CA ALA A 226 1.78 -0.91 9.02
C ALA A 226 2.73 0.18 9.57
N GLY A 227 2.91 0.24 10.88
CA GLY A 227 3.83 1.16 11.55
C GLY A 227 3.21 2.51 11.90
N SER A 228 4.06 3.51 12.17
CA SER A 228 3.63 4.85 12.57
C SER A 228 2.95 5.61 11.40
N ARG A 229 2.24 6.69 11.73
CA ARG A 229 1.58 7.56 10.76
C ARG A 229 2.59 8.54 10.17
N LEU A 230 2.78 8.50 8.87
CA LEU A 230 3.80 9.27 8.15
C LEU A 230 3.22 10.53 7.50
N ALA A 231 2.03 10.40 6.91
CA ALA A 231 1.35 11.51 6.23
C ALA A 231 -0.16 11.33 6.31
N CYS A 232 -0.88 12.44 6.27
CA CYS A 232 -2.32 12.53 6.45
C CYS A 232 -2.93 13.55 5.49
N GLY A 233 -4.18 13.32 5.08
CA GLY A 233 -4.97 14.28 4.32
C GLY A 233 -6.45 14.16 4.68
N VAL A 234 -7.07 15.25 5.10
CA VAL A 234 -8.52 15.31 5.36
C VAL A 234 -9.26 15.11 4.04
N ILE A 235 -10.25 14.23 4.03
CA ILE A 235 -11.08 13.97 2.84
C ILE A 235 -12.23 14.97 2.83
N GLU A 236 -12.37 15.75 1.71
CA GLU A 236 -13.34 16.84 1.55
C GLU A 236 -14.12 16.71 0.25
#